data_2403ca8f8f015bb41d32c1bbce575a16
#
_entry.id   2403ca8f8f015bb41d32c1bbce575a16
#
_cell.length_a   1.000
_cell.length_b   1.000
_cell.length_c   1.000
_cell.angle_alpha   90.00
_cell.angle_beta   90.00
_cell.angle_gamma   90.00
#
_symmetry.space_group_name_H-M   'P 1'
#
loop_
_entity.id
_entity.type
_entity.pdbx_description
1 polymer ?
#
loop_
_entity_poly.entity_id
_entity_poly.type
_entity_poly.pdbx_seq_one_letter_code
_entity_poly.pdbx_strand_id
1 'polypeptide(L)'
;MVDIPNISLIIEQWINEHKKNQKCRQMVITGFHGILEAHKHPEFKAILNSADLWAPDGIAPVWVARLKGIRNINRTPGAEIMQAFFELANGKGYSSFFYGDTEDTLKTLKENLKRKYPGHKIAGIFSPPFRPMTPEEDDEVVKMINNAKPDVLWVGLGLPKQDRWIFDHKEKLNVPVAATVASVIS
;
A
#
# COMPACT_ATOMS: atom_id res chain seq x y z
N MET A 1 4.78 -17.23 -8.14
CA MET A 1 4.16 -17.54 -6.82
C MET A 1 4.02 -16.22 -6.08
N VAL A 2 2.84 -15.90 -5.57
CA VAL A 2 2.64 -14.70 -4.73
C VAL A 2 2.80 -15.15 -3.28
N ASP A 3 3.93 -14.80 -2.67
CA ASP A 3 4.26 -14.99 -1.25
C ASP A 3 5.04 -13.77 -0.75
N ILE A 4 5.21 -13.66 0.57
CA ILE A 4 5.78 -12.46 1.19
C ILE A 4 7.21 -12.18 0.73
N PRO A 5 8.16 -13.15 0.67
CA PRO A 5 9.49 -12.90 0.15
C PRO A 5 9.51 -12.39 -1.28
N ASN A 6 8.67 -12.94 -2.16
CA ASN A 6 8.56 -12.48 -3.54
C ASN A 6 7.96 -11.08 -3.64
N ILE A 7 6.99 -10.73 -2.79
CA ILE A 7 6.43 -9.37 -2.77
C ILE A 7 7.50 -8.35 -2.40
N SER A 8 8.35 -8.62 -1.40
CA SER A 8 9.44 -7.71 -1.03
C SER A 8 10.45 -7.52 -2.16
N LEU A 9 10.77 -8.59 -2.91
CA LEU A 9 11.62 -8.50 -4.10
C LEU A 9 10.96 -7.70 -5.24
N ILE A 10 9.65 -7.88 -5.44
CA ILE A 10 8.89 -7.09 -6.43
C ILE A 10 8.90 -5.61 -6.06
N ILE A 11 8.67 -5.27 -4.78
CA ILE A 11 8.74 -3.88 -4.30
C ILE A 11 10.14 -3.31 -4.59
N GLU A 12 11.21 -4.04 -4.25
CA GLU A 12 12.58 -3.60 -4.51
C GLU A 12 12.85 -3.40 -6.01
N GLN A 13 12.36 -4.31 -6.84
CA GLN A 13 12.45 -4.18 -8.30
C GLN A 13 11.76 -2.89 -8.77
N TRP A 14 10.54 -2.62 -8.30
CA TRP A 14 9.80 -1.42 -8.67
C TRP A 14 10.46 -0.12 -8.21
N ILE A 15 11.08 -0.12 -7.02
CA ILE A 15 11.89 1.01 -6.55
C ILE A 15 13.05 1.28 -7.51
N ASN A 16 13.72 0.24 -8.00
CA ASN A 16 14.81 0.39 -8.93
C ASN A 16 14.35 0.80 -10.34
N GLU A 17 13.23 0.29 -10.83
CA GLU A 17 12.63 0.65 -12.10
C GLU A 17 12.14 2.10 -12.12
N HIS A 18 11.58 2.59 -11.02
CA HIS A 18 11.06 3.95 -10.89
C HIS A 18 12.13 5.01 -11.17
N LYS A 19 13.38 4.76 -10.82
CA LYS A 19 14.53 5.64 -11.13
C LYS A 19 14.67 5.92 -12.62
N LYS A 20 14.15 5.04 -13.49
CA LYS A 20 14.25 5.15 -14.95
C LYS A 20 12.97 5.65 -15.60
N ASN A 21 11.81 5.23 -15.10
CA ASN A 21 10.52 5.45 -15.78
C ASN A 21 9.54 6.33 -14.98
N GLN A 22 9.85 6.64 -13.72
CA GLN A 22 9.02 7.45 -12.80
C GLN A 22 7.56 6.95 -12.66
N LYS A 23 7.34 5.66 -12.93
CA LYS A 23 6.00 5.06 -12.87
C LYS A 23 5.66 4.68 -11.43
N CYS A 24 4.49 5.12 -10.94
CA CYS A 24 3.91 4.63 -9.69
C CYS A 24 3.24 3.28 -9.92
N ARG A 25 3.58 2.27 -9.11
CA ARG A 25 2.96 0.94 -9.12
C ARG A 25 1.96 0.81 -7.99
N GLN A 26 0.74 0.39 -8.32
CA GLN A 26 -0.31 0.16 -7.34
C GLN A 26 -0.28 -1.28 -6.85
N MET A 27 -0.13 -1.48 -5.54
CA MET A 27 -0.28 -2.77 -4.87
C MET A 27 -1.55 -2.77 -4.02
N VAL A 28 -2.48 -3.66 -4.34
CA VAL A 28 -3.73 -3.87 -3.60
C VAL A 28 -3.56 -5.04 -2.65
N ILE A 29 -3.75 -4.79 -1.35
CA ILE A 29 -3.76 -5.82 -0.30
C ILE A 29 -5.19 -5.89 0.22
N THR A 30 -5.93 -6.94 -0.17
CA THR A 30 -7.34 -7.03 0.20
C THR A 30 -7.79 -8.45 0.46
N GLY A 31 -8.75 -8.57 1.38
CA GLY A 31 -9.39 -9.81 1.77
C GLY A 31 -10.72 -10.07 1.06
N PHE A 32 -11.53 -10.94 1.66
CA PHE A 32 -12.84 -11.32 1.12
C PHE A 32 -13.81 -10.12 1.00
N HIS A 33 -13.71 -9.15 1.90
CA HIS A 33 -14.55 -7.95 1.87
C HIS A 33 -14.34 -7.15 0.57
N GLY A 34 -13.09 -6.97 0.12
CA GLY A 34 -12.81 -6.30 -1.15
C GLY A 34 -13.34 -7.05 -2.37
N ILE A 35 -13.33 -8.40 -2.34
CA ILE A 35 -13.93 -9.21 -3.41
C ILE A 35 -15.46 -9.00 -3.44
N LEU A 36 -16.12 -8.99 -2.29
CA LEU A 36 -17.56 -8.73 -2.21
C LEU A 36 -17.92 -7.33 -2.69
N GLU A 37 -17.13 -6.32 -2.31
CA GLU A 37 -17.31 -4.95 -2.76
C GLU A 37 -17.16 -4.83 -4.28
N ALA A 38 -16.13 -5.47 -4.84
CA ALA A 38 -15.91 -5.54 -6.28
C ALA A 38 -17.02 -6.31 -7.03
N HIS A 39 -17.68 -7.25 -6.37
CA HIS A 39 -18.81 -7.96 -6.96
C HIS A 39 -20.06 -7.06 -7.07
N LYS A 40 -20.28 -6.20 -6.08
CA LYS A 40 -21.41 -5.26 -6.03
C LYS A 40 -21.20 -4.03 -6.91
N HIS A 41 -19.95 -3.60 -7.09
CA HIS A 41 -19.56 -2.36 -7.72
C HIS A 41 -18.59 -2.60 -8.89
N PRO A 42 -19.10 -2.69 -10.16
CA PRO A 42 -18.26 -2.97 -11.33
C PRO A 42 -17.12 -1.96 -11.53
N GLU A 43 -17.34 -0.69 -11.18
CA GLU A 43 -16.30 0.34 -11.23
C GLU A 43 -15.16 0.08 -10.26
N PHE A 44 -15.46 -0.40 -9.05
CA PHE A 44 -14.44 -0.80 -8.08
C PHE A 44 -13.68 -2.05 -8.52
N LYS A 45 -14.38 -3.01 -9.14
CA LYS A 45 -13.74 -4.17 -9.76
C LYS A 45 -12.74 -3.77 -10.84
N ALA A 46 -13.05 -2.75 -11.65
CA ALA A 46 -12.13 -2.24 -12.66
C ALA A 46 -10.87 -1.64 -12.02
N ILE A 47 -11.03 -0.90 -10.92
CA ILE A 47 -9.90 -0.34 -10.14
C ILE A 47 -9.00 -1.47 -9.63
N LEU A 48 -9.57 -2.49 -8.97
CA LEU A 48 -8.79 -3.62 -8.47
C LEU A 48 -8.06 -4.37 -9.60
N ASN A 49 -8.73 -4.57 -10.75
CA ASN A 49 -8.13 -5.25 -11.90
C ASN A 49 -7.02 -4.44 -12.59
N SER A 50 -6.97 -3.13 -12.40
CA SER A 50 -5.92 -2.26 -12.95
C SER A 50 -4.66 -2.17 -12.09
N ALA A 51 -4.69 -2.76 -10.89
CA ALA A 51 -3.54 -2.78 -10.00
C ALA A 51 -2.38 -3.61 -10.58
N ASP A 52 -1.15 -3.16 -10.33
CA ASP A 52 0.06 -3.85 -10.79
C ASP A 52 0.33 -5.14 -10.02
N LEU A 53 -0.09 -5.21 -8.75
CA LEU A 53 -0.05 -6.42 -7.93
C LEU A 53 -1.27 -6.52 -7.03
N TRP A 54 -1.81 -7.72 -6.90
CA TRP A 54 -2.88 -8.04 -5.98
C TRP A 54 -2.43 -9.10 -4.97
N ALA A 55 -2.43 -8.75 -3.68
CA ALA A 55 -2.02 -9.61 -2.58
C ALA A 55 -3.25 -10.05 -1.75
N PRO A 56 -3.50 -11.36 -1.62
CA PRO A 56 -4.67 -11.86 -0.91
C PRO A 56 -4.46 -11.79 0.62
N ASP A 57 -5.14 -10.85 1.27
CA ASP A 57 -5.20 -10.74 2.72
C ASP A 57 -6.29 -11.67 3.26
N GLY A 58 -5.86 -12.80 3.81
CA GLY A 58 -6.74 -13.83 4.32
C GLY A 58 -6.84 -15.08 3.44
N ILE A 59 -7.45 -16.13 4.00
CA ILE A 59 -7.49 -17.47 3.36
C ILE A 59 -8.61 -17.59 2.32
N ALA A 60 -9.71 -16.86 2.46
CA ALA A 60 -10.86 -16.98 1.57
C ALA A 60 -10.53 -16.56 0.12
N PRO A 61 -9.82 -15.45 -0.18
CA PRO A 61 -9.34 -15.14 -1.51
C PRO A 61 -8.47 -16.24 -2.12
N VAL A 62 -7.63 -16.88 -1.30
CA VAL A 62 -6.77 -18.00 -1.75
C VAL A 62 -7.61 -19.19 -2.18
N TRP A 63 -8.65 -19.54 -1.44
CA TRP A 63 -9.55 -20.62 -1.81
C TRP A 63 -10.31 -20.33 -3.10
N VAL A 64 -10.84 -19.12 -3.25
CA VAL A 64 -11.52 -18.71 -4.49
C VAL A 64 -10.58 -18.80 -5.69
N ALA A 65 -9.33 -18.34 -5.55
CA ALA A 65 -8.33 -18.43 -6.61
C ALA A 65 -7.99 -19.87 -6.97
N ARG A 66 -7.81 -20.74 -5.96
CA ARG A 66 -7.53 -22.18 -6.16
C ARG A 66 -8.68 -22.90 -6.84
N LEU A 67 -9.93 -22.60 -6.49
CA LEU A 67 -11.12 -23.14 -7.19
C LEU A 67 -11.17 -22.71 -8.66
N LYS A 68 -10.60 -21.55 -9.00
CA LYS A 68 -10.46 -21.06 -10.39
C LYS A 68 -9.19 -21.57 -11.09
N GLY A 69 -8.46 -22.53 -10.49
CA GLY A 69 -7.29 -23.15 -11.10
C GLY A 69 -5.95 -22.43 -10.81
N ILE A 70 -5.94 -21.35 -10.05
CA ILE A 70 -4.72 -20.64 -9.67
C ILE A 70 -4.11 -21.33 -8.45
N ARG A 71 -3.15 -22.23 -8.68
CA ARG A 71 -2.59 -23.08 -7.60
C ARG A 71 -1.44 -22.42 -6.81
N ASN A 72 -0.68 -21.52 -7.43
CA ASN A 72 0.53 -20.90 -6.86
C ASN A 72 0.21 -19.58 -6.16
N ILE A 73 -0.74 -19.59 -5.24
CA ILE A 73 -1.14 -18.43 -4.45
C ILE A 73 -1.20 -18.79 -2.97
N ASN A 74 -0.58 -17.98 -2.13
CA ASN A 74 -0.59 -18.11 -0.69
C ASN A 74 -1.23 -16.88 -0.04
N ARG A 75 -1.67 -17.05 1.20
CA ARG A 75 -2.11 -15.93 2.01
C ARG A 75 -0.94 -14.97 2.25
N THR A 76 -1.17 -13.69 2.05
CA THR A 76 -0.18 -12.63 2.22
C THR A 76 -0.79 -11.48 3.02
N PRO A 77 -0.85 -11.60 4.37
CA PRO A 77 -1.41 -10.58 5.24
C PRO A 77 -0.68 -9.25 5.09
N GLY A 78 -1.42 -8.15 5.08
CA GLY A 78 -0.86 -6.82 4.92
C GLY A 78 0.21 -6.50 5.96
N ALA A 79 -0.02 -6.87 7.23
CA ALA A 79 0.94 -6.66 8.31
C ALA A 79 2.27 -7.40 8.06
N GLU A 80 2.21 -8.64 7.55
CA GLU A 80 3.42 -9.42 7.24
C GLU A 80 4.17 -8.85 6.02
N ILE A 81 3.45 -8.34 5.01
CA ILE A 81 4.06 -7.63 3.86
C ILE A 81 4.78 -6.36 4.34
N MET A 82 4.11 -5.56 5.18
CA MET A 82 4.71 -4.36 5.77
C MET A 82 5.95 -4.70 6.60
N GLN A 83 5.87 -5.72 7.46
CA GLN A 83 7.00 -6.13 8.28
C GLN A 83 8.19 -6.57 7.41
N ALA A 84 7.95 -7.41 6.41
CA ALA A 84 9.01 -7.87 5.49
C ALA A 84 9.65 -6.70 4.72
N PHE A 85 8.84 -5.70 4.32
CA PHE A 85 9.39 -4.49 3.72
C PHE A 85 10.20 -3.66 4.73
N PHE A 86 9.76 -3.53 5.98
CA PHE A 86 10.51 -2.77 7.00
C PHE A 86 11.85 -3.43 7.34
N GLU A 87 11.92 -4.75 7.35
CA GLU A 87 13.17 -5.50 7.50
C GLU A 87 14.13 -5.23 6.32
N LEU A 88 13.62 -5.28 5.08
CA LEU A 88 14.38 -4.92 3.89
C LEU A 88 14.85 -3.46 3.94
N ALA A 89 13.94 -2.54 4.28
CA ALA A 89 14.20 -1.12 4.37
C ALA A 89 15.24 -0.79 5.44
N ASN A 90 15.22 -1.49 6.56
CA ASN A 90 16.21 -1.35 7.63
C ASN A 90 17.63 -1.67 7.15
N GLY A 91 17.79 -2.70 6.31
CA GLY A 91 19.09 -3.07 5.75
C GLY A 91 19.56 -2.18 4.59
N LYS A 92 18.61 -1.63 3.81
CA LYS A 92 18.91 -0.89 2.56
C LYS A 92 18.70 0.61 2.65
N GLY A 93 18.12 1.11 3.76
CA GLY A 93 17.84 2.53 3.97
C GLY A 93 16.67 3.06 3.15
N TYR A 94 15.74 2.19 2.72
CA TYR A 94 14.51 2.61 2.05
C TYR A 94 13.60 3.40 2.99
N SER A 95 12.68 4.14 2.40
CA SER A 95 11.79 5.06 3.11
C SER A 95 10.31 4.75 2.91
N SER A 96 9.50 5.06 3.92
CA SER A 96 8.04 4.94 3.87
C SER A 96 7.37 6.27 4.17
N PHE A 97 6.24 6.50 3.50
CA PHE A 97 5.26 7.52 3.88
C PHE A 97 3.95 6.81 4.27
N PHE A 98 3.34 7.24 5.39
CA PHE A 98 2.08 6.67 5.87
C PHE A 98 0.97 7.70 5.75
N TYR A 99 -0.08 7.35 5.00
CA TYR A 99 -1.24 8.20 4.74
C TYR A 99 -2.52 7.51 5.17
N GLY A 100 -3.24 8.11 6.10
CA GLY A 100 -4.47 7.56 6.67
C GLY A 100 -4.37 7.37 8.18
N ASP A 101 -5.36 6.70 8.78
CA ASP A 101 -5.44 6.45 10.21
C ASP A 101 -5.49 7.75 11.06
N THR A 102 -5.42 7.64 12.39
CA THR A 102 -5.39 8.80 13.29
C THR A 102 -3.96 9.30 13.53
N GLU A 103 -3.82 10.57 13.92
CA GLU A 103 -2.51 11.11 14.27
C GLU A 103 -1.79 10.33 15.37
N ASP A 104 -2.53 9.90 16.41
CA ASP A 104 -1.96 9.16 17.53
C ASP A 104 -1.48 7.77 17.09
N THR A 105 -2.25 7.11 16.23
CA THR A 105 -1.87 5.85 15.60
C THR A 105 -0.57 6.01 14.80
N LEU A 106 -0.49 7.03 13.95
CA LEU A 106 0.69 7.28 13.12
C LEU A 106 1.92 7.67 13.95
N LYS A 107 1.75 8.45 15.02
CA LYS A 107 2.85 8.78 15.96
C LYS A 107 3.39 7.51 16.63
N THR A 108 2.49 6.68 17.17
CA THR A 108 2.86 5.41 17.81
C THR A 108 3.58 4.48 16.84
N LEU A 109 3.07 4.37 15.60
CA LEU A 109 3.73 3.60 14.54
C LEU A 109 5.15 4.10 14.29
N LYS A 110 5.31 5.41 14.10
CA LYS A 110 6.60 6.05 13.84
C LYS A 110 7.62 5.76 14.95
N GLU A 111 7.21 5.83 16.22
CA GLU A 111 8.06 5.51 17.37
C GLU A 111 8.46 4.05 17.39
N ASN A 112 7.50 3.14 17.19
CA ASN A 112 7.75 1.70 17.15
C ASN A 112 8.69 1.32 15.99
N LEU A 113 8.49 1.90 14.79
CA LEU A 113 9.35 1.65 13.65
C LEU A 113 10.77 2.15 13.88
N LYS A 114 10.96 3.34 14.42
CA LYS A 114 12.29 3.88 14.76
C LYS A 114 13.02 3.00 15.76
N ARG A 115 12.30 2.41 16.73
CA ARG A 115 12.89 1.53 17.74
C ARG A 115 13.26 0.17 17.15
N LYS A 116 12.37 -0.42 16.34
CA LYS A 116 12.53 -1.79 15.82
C LYS A 116 13.40 -1.83 14.55
N TYR A 117 13.31 -0.79 13.72
CA TYR A 117 13.97 -0.72 12.41
C TYR A 117 14.71 0.62 12.23
N PRO A 118 15.83 0.87 12.94
CA PRO A 118 16.50 2.17 12.95
C PRO A 118 17.07 2.60 11.60
N GLY A 119 17.36 1.68 10.70
CA GLY A 119 17.81 1.97 9.34
C GLY A 119 16.67 2.30 8.35
N HIS A 120 15.41 1.97 8.71
CA HIS A 120 14.24 2.32 7.91
C HIS A 120 13.91 3.81 8.05
N LYS A 121 13.82 4.53 6.94
CA LYS A 121 13.54 5.95 6.92
C LYS A 121 12.03 6.19 6.87
N ILE A 122 11.51 7.06 7.75
CA ILE A 122 10.13 7.51 7.70
C ILE A 122 10.12 8.88 7.04
N ALA A 123 9.78 8.92 5.76
CA ALA A 123 9.74 10.13 4.94
C ALA A 123 8.63 11.09 5.38
N GLY A 124 7.50 10.56 5.87
CA GLY A 124 6.42 11.36 6.40
C GLY A 124 5.24 10.53 6.90
N ILE A 125 4.35 11.23 7.59
CA ILE A 125 3.06 10.70 8.06
C ILE A 125 2.02 11.79 7.82
N PHE A 126 0.79 11.41 7.42
CA PHE A 126 -0.33 12.34 7.30
C PHE A 126 -1.65 11.65 7.65
N SER A 127 -2.38 12.23 8.61
CA SER A 127 -3.73 11.83 8.99
C SER A 127 -4.73 12.80 8.36
N PRO A 128 -5.59 12.33 7.44
CA PRO A 128 -6.58 13.21 6.83
C PRO A 128 -7.70 13.55 7.83
N PRO A 129 -8.39 14.67 7.65
CA PRO A 129 -9.54 15.01 8.49
C PRO A 129 -10.68 13.99 8.31
N PHE A 130 -11.53 13.83 9.34
CA PHE A 130 -12.70 12.93 9.29
C PHE A 130 -13.87 13.44 8.42
N ARG A 131 -13.60 14.39 7.52
CA ARG A 131 -14.53 14.90 6.51
C ARG A 131 -13.96 14.67 5.12
N PRO A 132 -14.78 14.75 4.06
CA PRO A 132 -14.25 14.83 2.71
C PRO A 132 -13.27 16.00 2.58
N MET A 133 -12.14 15.77 1.95
CA MET A 133 -11.20 16.82 1.59
C MET A 133 -11.68 17.56 0.35
N THR A 134 -11.32 18.84 0.24
CA THR A 134 -11.50 19.58 -1.01
C THR A 134 -10.47 19.11 -2.05
N PRO A 135 -10.70 19.36 -3.34
CA PRO A 135 -9.72 19.04 -4.38
C PRO A 135 -8.34 19.69 -4.12
N GLU A 136 -8.32 20.90 -3.58
CA GLU A 136 -7.11 21.63 -3.25
C GLU A 136 -6.35 20.97 -2.09
N GLU A 137 -7.07 20.55 -1.03
CA GLU A 137 -6.49 19.81 0.10
C GLU A 137 -5.90 18.47 -0.37
N ASP A 138 -6.58 17.79 -1.29
CA ASP A 138 -6.16 16.50 -1.83
C ASP A 138 -4.90 16.66 -2.72
N ASP A 139 -4.85 17.70 -3.57
CA ASP A 139 -3.67 18.04 -4.35
C ASP A 139 -2.47 18.44 -3.45
N GLU A 140 -2.70 19.12 -2.31
CA GLU A 140 -1.64 19.40 -1.33
C GLU A 140 -1.07 18.12 -0.69
N VAL A 141 -1.91 17.13 -0.42
CA VAL A 141 -1.43 15.82 0.07
C VAL A 141 -0.53 15.14 -0.97
N VAL A 142 -0.93 15.13 -2.24
CA VAL A 142 -0.10 14.59 -3.34
C VAL A 142 1.24 15.32 -3.41
N LYS A 143 1.25 16.65 -3.33
CA LYS A 143 2.49 17.46 -3.31
C LYS A 143 3.37 17.12 -2.11
N MET A 144 2.78 16.98 -0.91
CA MET A 144 3.49 16.62 0.31
C MET A 144 4.17 15.26 0.16
N ILE A 145 3.46 14.24 -0.36
CA ILE A 145 4.00 12.91 -0.61
C ILE A 145 5.14 12.97 -1.62
N ASN A 146 4.95 13.66 -2.74
CA ASN A 146 5.95 13.79 -3.80
C ASN A 146 7.21 14.53 -3.32
N ASN A 147 7.05 15.56 -2.49
CA ASN A 147 8.18 16.29 -1.90
C ASN A 147 8.97 15.44 -0.90
N ALA A 148 8.30 14.55 -0.17
CA ALA A 148 8.93 13.62 0.75
C ALA A 148 9.72 12.49 0.05
N LYS A 149 9.40 12.21 -1.22
CA LYS A 149 10.06 11.19 -2.07
C LYS A 149 10.21 9.82 -1.39
N PRO A 150 9.14 9.23 -0.86
CA PRO A 150 9.22 7.91 -0.24
C PRO A 150 9.44 6.83 -1.30
N ASP A 151 10.08 5.73 -0.89
CA ASP A 151 10.18 4.53 -1.73
C ASP A 151 8.86 3.75 -1.75
N VAL A 152 8.11 3.76 -0.63
CA VAL A 152 6.77 3.18 -0.54
C VAL A 152 5.82 4.12 0.17
N LEU A 153 4.65 4.34 -0.44
CA LEU A 153 3.50 5.00 0.15
C LEU A 153 2.51 3.95 0.66
N TRP A 154 2.25 3.95 1.96
CA TRP A 154 1.25 3.10 2.60
C TRP A 154 -0.03 3.89 2.81
N VAL A 155 -1.14 3.45 2.22
CA VAL A 155 -2.44 4.14 2.28
C VAL A 155 -3.43 3.33 3.09
N GLY A 156 -3.85 3.88 4.23
CA GLY A 156 -4.79 3.27 5.17
C GLY A 156 -6.02 4.14 5.40
N LEU A 157 -6.82 4.37 4.35
CA LEU A 157 -8.06 5.17 4.41
C LEU A 157 -9.32 4.32 4.60
N GLY A 158 -9.15 3.01 4.68
CA GLY A 158 -10.23 2.03 4.66
C GLY A 158 -10.74 1.72 3.26
N LEU A 159 -11.22 0.47 3.09
CA LEU A 159 -11.84 -0.01 1.86
C LEU A 159 -13.22 0.63 1.66
N PRO A 160 -13.63 1.04 0.44
CA PRO A 160 -12.86 1.04 -0.82
C PRO A 160 -12.08 2.34 -1.09
N LYS A 161 -12.07 3.29 -0.12
CA LYS A 161 -11.52 4.65 -0.34
C LYS A 161 -10.04 4.65 -0.69
N GLN A 162 -9.23 3.82 -0.01
CA GLN A 162 -7.79 3.73 -0.23
C GLN A 162 -7.44 3.28 -1.65
N ASP A 163 -8.17 2.30 -2.18
CA ASP A 163 -7.92 1.77 -3.52
C ASP A 163 -8.31 2.77 -4.60
N ARG A 164 -9.45 3.46 -4.41
CA ARG A 164 -9.91 4.54 -5.29
C ARG A 164 -8.92 5.70 -5.27
N TRP A 165 -8.50 6.15 -4.09
CA TRP A 165 -7.57 7.27 -3.95
C TRP A 165 -6.25 7.01 -4.68
N ILE A 166 -5.65 5.82 -4.51
CA ILE A 166 -4.43 5.48 -5.25
C ILE A 166 -4.69 5.46 -6.75
N PHE A 167 -5.78 4.85 -7.20
CA PHE A 167 -6.14 4.76 -8.61
C PHE A 167 -6.29 6.15 -9.25
N ASP A 168 -6.98 7.06 -8.56
CA ASP A 168 -7.24 8.43 -9.06
C ASP A 168 -5.98 9.29 -9.10
N HIS A 169 -4.98 8.98 -8.24
CA HIS A 169 -3.78 9.81 -8.09
C HIS A 169 -2.50 9.17 -8.60
N LYS A 170 -2.49 7.89 -9.00
CA LYS A 170 -1.24 7.18 -9.36
C LYS A 170 -0.45 7.86 -10.50
N GLU A 171 -1.12 8.55 -11.41
CA GLU A 171 -0.45 9.28 -12.49
C GLU A 171 0.17 10.62 -12.02
N LYS A 172 -0.27 11.14 -10.87
CA LYS A 172 0.27 12.35 -10.22
C LYS A 172 1.32 12.02 -9.16
N LEU A 173 1.36 10.77 -8.69
CA LEU A 173 2.26 10.31 -7.64
C LEU A 173 3.64 9.98 -8.22
N ASN A 174 4.64 10.70 -7.76
CA ASN A 174 6.06 10.43 -8.08
C ASN A 174 6.69 9.56 -6.98
N VAL A 175 6.11 8.39 -6.74
CA VAL A 175 6.56 7.37 -5.80
C VAL A 175 6.64 6.01 -6.49
N PRO A 176 7.63 5.17 -6.17
CA PRO A 176 7.76 3.85 -6.80
C PRO A 176 6.55 2.94 -6.58
N VAL A 177 6.07 2.87 -5.34
CA VAL A 177 5.00 1.96 -4.93
C VAL A 177 3.99 2.67 -4.04
N ALA A 178 2.70 2.57 -4.39
CA ALA A 178 1.59 2.92 -3.53
C ALA A 178 0.81 1.64 -3.16
N ALA A 179 0.79 1.31 -1.88
CA ALA A 179 0.20 0.09 -1.35
C ALA A 179 -0.97 0.39 -0.43
N THR A 180 -2.07 -0.35 -0.58
CA THR A 180 -3.19 -0.27 0.37
C THR A 180 -2.94 -1.15 1.58
N VAL A 181 -3.35 -0.69 2.78
CA VAL A 181 -3.29 -1.47 4.02
C VAL A 181 -4.59 -1.32 4.80
N ALA A 182 -5.04 -2.39 5.45
CA ALA A 182 -6.31 -2.39 6.18
C ALA A 182 -6.26 -1.51 7.43
N SER A 183 -5.10 -1.48 8.12
CA SER A 183 -4.72 -0.58 9.21
C SER A 183 -3.20 -0.56 9.27
N VAL A 184 -2.64 0.60 9.61
CA VAL A 184 -1.18 0.76 9.71
C VAL A 184 -0.65 0.14 11.01
N ILE A 185 -1.56 -0.20 11.94
CA ILE A 185 -1.26 -0.89 13.21
C ILE A 185 -2.27 -2.02 13.39
N SER A 186 -1.84 -3.24 13.17
CA SER A 186 -2.45 -4.45 13.70
C SER A 186 -1.37 -5.34 14.27
#